data_98d46c3e90cc145bec586fb280caca5c
#
_entry.id   98d46c3e90cc145bec586fb280caca5c
#
_cell.length_a   1.000
_cell.length_b   1.000
_cell.length_c   1.000
_cell.angle_alpha   90.00
_cell.angle_beta   90.00
_cell.angle_gamma   90.00
#
_symmetry.space_group_name_H-M   'P 1'
#
loop_
_entity.id
_entity.type
_entity.pdbx_description
1 polymer ?
#
loop_
_entity_poly.entity_id
_entity_poly.type
_entity_poly.pdbx_seq_one_letter_code
_entity_poly.pdbx_strand_id
1 'polypeptide(L)'
;MFGLSNDTLMTLGLLGLGVYFAVLLARGLVGYSRFRTVKSTAVQTWPVPRPSNYSLLIGLGFMGLVLSAVNLYLGRPAHHVASLFLMALYFVVMVPLARRIELGLYRDGVWADAGFLPYGAIARMAFREGQEIVLVLVPRGGATPFRLPVPAAEYGAVRRFLQDKVRTRDLNMDGAILGLEG
;
A
#
# COMPACT_ATOMS: atom_id res chain seq x y z
N MET A 1 23.37 -34.46 13.29
CA MET A 1 22.06 -33.79 13.15
C MET A 1 21.96 -32.77 14.29
N PHE A 2 22.18 -31.49 14.00
CA PHE A 2 22.01 -30.43 15.01
C PHE A 2 20.52 -30.19 15.23
N GLY A 3 19.94 -30.82 16.23
CA GLY A 3 18.59 -30.53 16.68
C GLY A 3 18.58 -29.16 17.37
N LEU A 4 18.06 -28.13 16.69
CA LEU A 4 17.81 -26.85 17.33
C LEU A 4 16.78 -27.09 18.46
N SER A 5 17.03 -26.54 19.66
CA SER A 5 16.05 -26.63 20.75
C SER A 5 14.79 -25.85 20.39
N ASN A 6 13.64 -26.27 20.91
CA ASN A 6 12.36 -25.55 20.69
C ASN A 6 12.45 -24.08 21.07
N ASP A 7 13.21 -23.75 22.11
CA ASP A 7 13.43 -22.37 22.55
C ASP A 7 14.22 -21.54 21.52
N THR A 8 15.21 -22.15 20.88
CA THR A 8 15.98 -21.50 19.82
C THR A 8 15.11 -21.23 18.58
N LEU A 9 14.29 -22.20 18.18
CA LEU A 9 13.37 -22.04 17.05
C LEU A 9 12.33 -20.93 17.33
N MET A 10 11.76 -20.91 18.53
CA MET A 10 10.81 -19.87 18.93
C MET A 10 11.46 -18.47 18.95
N THR A 11 12.67 -18.37 19.47
CA THR A 11 13.43 -17.11 19.49
C THR A 11 13.71 -16.59 18.08
N LEU A 12 14.19 -17.46 17.17
CA LEU A 12 14.46 -17.11 15.78
C LEU A 12 13.16 -16.69 15.06
N GLY A 13 12.06 -17.39 15.29
CA GLY A 13 10.76 -17.05 14.71
C GLY A 13 10.28 -15.66 15.15
N LEU A 14 10.39 -15.34 16.45
CA LEU A 14 10.00 -14.03 16.98
C LEU A 14 10.91 -12.91 16.47
N LEU A 15 12.22 -13.13 16.39
CA LEU A 15 13.14 -12.16 15.81
C LEU A 15 12.82 -11.89 14.33
N GLY A 16 12.59 -12.95 13.55
CA GLY A 16 12.17 -12.83 12.16
C GLY A 16 10.88 -12.03 11.98
N LEU A 17 9.89 -12.30 12.84
CA LEU A 17 8.62 -11.58 12.88
C LEU A 17 8.83 -10.10 13.22
N GLY A 18 9.66 -9.81 14.22
CA GLY A 18 9.99 -8.43 14.62
C GLY A 18 10.65 -7.65 13.47
N VAL A 19 11.64 -8.24 12.80
CA VAL A 19 12.30 -7.63 11.65
C VAL A 19 11.31 -7.40 10.51
N TYR A 20 10.46 -8.37 10.22
CA TYR A 20 9.43 -8.26 9.18
C TYR A 20 8.50 -7.06 9.43
N PHE A 21 7.95 -6.93 10.65
CA PHE A 21 7.06 -5.82 10.99
C PHE A 21 7.80 -4.47 11.06
N ALA A 22 9.07 -4.44 11.48
CA ALA A 22 9.88 -3.24 11.42
C ALA A 22 10.05 -2.72 9.98
N VAL A 23 10.34 -3.63 9.04
CA VAL A 23 10.44 -3.30 7.61
C VAL A 23 9.10 -2.80 7.05
N LEU A 24 7.98 -3.46 7.40
CA LEU A 24 6.66 -3.02 6.97
C LEU A 24 6.31 -1.64 7.52
N LEU A 25 6.60 -1.36 8.79
CA LEU A 25 6.42 -0.04 9.41
C LEU A 25 7.24 1.03 8.68
N ALA A 26 8.53 0.78 8.47
CA ALA A 26 9.42 1.72 7.79
C ALA A 26 8.92 2.03 6.36
N ARG A 27 8.58 0.99 5.60
CA ARG A 27 8.03 1.14 4.24
C ARG A 27 6.71 1.92 4.22
N GLY A 28 5.83 1.63 5.16
CA GLY A 28 4.55 2.32 5.29
C GLY A 28 4.71 3.81 5.64
N LEU A 29 5.60 4.13 6.57
CA LEU A 29 5.89 5.52 6.96
C LEU A 29 6.53 6.31 5.80
N VAL A 30 7.47 5.70 5.06
CA VAL A 30 8.05 6.31 3.86
C VAL A 30 6.98 6.51 2.79
N GLY A 31 6.11 5.52 2.56
CA GLY A 31 4.98 5.64 1.64
C GLY A 31 4.05 6.81 2.02
N TYR A 32 3.68 6.88 3.30
CA TYR A 32 2.83 7.96 3.79
C TYR A 32 3.49 9.34 3.72
N SER A 33 4.79 9.45 4.01
CA SER A 33 5.51 10.73 3.87
C SER A 33 5.52 11.22 2.42
N ARG A 34 5.77 10.32 1.46
CA ARG A 34 5.66 10.61 0.02
C ARG A 34 4.24 11.03 -0.37
N PHE A 35 3.22 10.35 0.16
CA PHE A 35 1.84 10.73 -0.07
C PHE A 35 1.57 12.17 0.39
N ARG A 36 2.04 12.55 1.58
CA ARG A 36 1.87 13.91 2.08
C ARG A 36 2.47 14.98 1.18
N THR A 37 3.60 14.72 0.54
CA THR A 37 4.21 15.69 -0.40
C THR A 37 3.42 15.83 -1.68
N VAL A 38 2.75 14.77 -2.13
CA VAL A 38 1.98 14.76 -3.38
C VAL A 38 0.51 15.15 -3.18
N LYS A 39 -0.01 15.06 -1.95
CA LYS A 39 -1.44 15.29 -1.64
C LYS A 39 -1.95 16.65 -2.12
N SER A 40 -1.15 17.71 -2.05
CA SER A 40 -1.53 19.05 -2.51
C SER A 40 -1.72 19.16 -4.03
N THR A 41 -1.25 18.17 -4.79
CA THR A 41 -1.36 18.12 -6.26
C THR A 41 -2.49 17.21 -6.74
N ALA A 42 -3.38 16.79 -5.82
CA ALA A 42 -4.52 15.93 -6.12
C ALA A 42 -5.45 16.60 -7.14
N VAL A 43 -5.78 15.89 -8.22
CA VAL A 43 -6.72 16.35 -9.26
C VAL A 43 -8.06 15.64 -9.06
N GLN A 44 -8.01 14.31 -8.93
CA GLN A 44 -9.21 13.49 -8.74
C GLN A 44 -8.83 12.28 -7.88
N THR A 45 -9.38 12.22 -6.67
CA THR A 45 -9.02 11.20 -5.70
C THR A 45 -10.25 10.61 -5.03
N TRP A 46 -10.12 9.39 -4.55
CA TRP A 46 -11.15 8.70 -3.78
C TRP A 46 -10.53 7.87 -2.64
N PRO A 47 -11.27 7.67 -1.55
CA PRO A 47 -10.78 6.95 -0.40
C PRO A 47 -10.60 5.46 -0.71
N VAL A 48 -9.57 4.86 -0.12
CA VAL A 48 -9.39 3.40 -0.15
C VAL A 48 -10.56 2.72 0.57
N PRO A 49 -11.20 1.70 -0.03
CA PRO A 49 -12.27 0.95 0.63
C PRO A 49 -11.76 0.32 1.94
N ARG A 50 -12.66 0.21 2.92
CA ARG A 50 -12.34 -0.46 4.19
C ARG A 50 -12.18 -1.96 3.94
N PRO A 51 -11.05 -2.58 4.37
CA PRO A 51 -10.98 -4.02 4.42
C PRO A 51 -12.09 -4.58 5.33
N SER A 52 -12.67 -5.70 4.97
CA SER A 52 -13.73 -6.35 5.77
C SER A 52 -13.28 -6.70 7.20
N ASN A 53 -11.99 -6.97 7.37
CA ASN A 53 -11.35 -7.34 8.64
C ASN A 53 -10.71 -6.17 9.41
N TYR A 54 -11.04 -4.91 9.05
CA TYR A 54 -10.42 -3.71 9.64
C TYR A 54 -10.47 -3.69 11.18
N SER A 55 -11.65 -3.94 11.76
CA SER A 55 -11.85 -3.93 13.22
C SER A 55 -11.06 -5.04 13.91
N LEU A 56 -10.98 -6.21 13.27
CA LEU A 56 -10.18 -7.32 13.76
C LEU A 56 -8.69 -6.97 13.80
N LEU A 57 -8.16 -6.35 12.73
CA LEU A 57 -6.75 -5.96 12.69
C LEU A 57 -6.39 -4.93 13.78
N ILE A 58 -7.26 -3.95 14.01
CA ILE A 58 -7.08 -2.98 15.09
C ILE A 58 -7.16 -3.66 16.46
N GLY A 59 -8.12 -4.57 16.65
CA GLY A 59 -8.24 -5.35 17.89
C GLY A 59 -6.99 -6.20 18.17
N LEU A 60 -6.44 -6.88 17.14
CA LEU A 60 -5.18 -7.61 17.26
C LEU A 60 -4.01 -6.69 17.63
N GLY A 61 -3.99 -5.47 17.10
CA GLY A 61 -2.99 -4.48 17.46
C GLY A 61 -3.07 -4.10 18.94
N PHE A 62 -4.26 -3.78 19.46
CA PHE A 62 -4.43 -3.46 20.88
C PHE A 62 -4.10 -4.65 21.79
N MET A 63 -4.54 -5.86 21.43
CA MET A 63 -4.19 -7.06 22.17
C MET A 63 -2.67 -7.29 22.19
N GLY A 64 -1.99 -7.07 21.09
CA GLY A 64 -0.53 -7.15 20.99
C GLY A 64 0.18 -6.12 21.90
N LEU A 65 -0.35 -4.88 22.04
CA LEU A 65 0.18 -3.90 22.99
C LEU A 65 0.05 -4.38 24.43
N VAL A 66 -1.13 -4.92 24.79
CA VAL A 66 -1.37 -5.47 26.13
C VAL A 66 -0.42 -6.64 26.41
N LEU A 67 -0.29 -7.57 25.47
CA LEU A 67 0.64 -8.71 25.60
C LEU A 67 2.10 -8.26 25.70
N SER A 68 2.51 -7.22 24.97
CA SER A 68 3.85 -6.64 25.10
C SER A 68 4.09 -6.07 26.49
N ALA A 69 3.12 -5.34 27.04
CA ALA A 69 3.19 -4.79 28.39
C ALA A 69 3.26 -5.89 29.45
N VAL A 70 2.44 -6.95 29.34
CA VAL A 70 2.46 -8.11 30.25
C VAL A 70 3.81 -8.83 30.16
N ASN A 71 4.34 -9.07 28.98
CA ASN A 71 5.65 -9.72 28.81
C ASN A 71 6.78 -8.88 29.41
N LEU A 72 6.71 -7.55 29.27
CA LEU A 72 7.67 -6.63 29.88
C LEU A 72 7.60 -6.72 31.43
N TYR A 73 6.38 -6.71 31.99
CA TYR A 73 6.16 -6.84 33.44
C TYR A 73 6.68 -8.18 34.00
N LEU A 74 6.52 -9.27 33.22
CA LEU A 74 7.01 -10.61 33.58
C LEU A 74 8.51 -10.79 33.38
N GLY A 75 9.26 -9.75 32.99
CA GLY A 75 10.70 -9.81 32.75
C GLY A 75 11.09 -10.72 31.60
N ARG A 76 10.21 -10.89 30.60
CA ARG A 76 10.55 -11.72 29.43
C ARG A 76 11.67 -11.08 28.61
N PRO A 77 12.42 -11.88 27.82
CA PRO A 77 13.52 -11.38 27.01
C PRO A 77 13.08 -10.20 26.10
N ALA A 78 13.93 -9.18 26.00
CA ALA A 78 13.62 -7.93 25.28
C ALA A 78 13.20 -8.15 23.82
N HIS A 79 13.73 -9.16 23.15
CA HIS A 79 13.37 -9.47 21.77
C HIS A 79 11.93 -10.00 21.63
N HIS A 80 11.39 -10.72 22.63
CA HIS A 80 9.98 -11.13 22.64
C HIS A 80 9.07 -9.91 22.76
N VAL A 81 9.36 -9.02 23.72
CA VAL A 81 8.60 -7.78 23.94
C VAL A 81 8.65 -6.90 22.70
N ALA A 82 9.84 -6.68 22.14
CA ALA A 82 10.04 -5.82 20.97
C ALA A 82 9.31 -6.34 19.73
N SER A 83 9.35 -7.65 19.46
CA SER A 83 8.68 -8.24 18.30
C SER A 83 7.16 -8.10 18.38
N LEU A 84 6.56 -8.39 19.55
CA LEU A 84 5.14 -8.19 19.77
C LEU A 84 4.74 -6.71 19.69
N PHE A 85 5.55 -5.83 20.23
CA PHE A 85 5.32 -4.39 20.18
C PHE A 85 5.36 -3.86 18.74
N LEU A 86 6.34 -4.24 17.93
CA LEU A 86 6.44 -3.84 16.53
C LEU A 86 5.25 -4.33 15.70
N MET A 87 4.83 -5.57 15.92
CA MET A 87 3.64 -6.13 15.28
C MET A 87 2.39 -5.32 15.68
N ALA A 88 2.21 -5.08 16.98
CA ALA A 88 1.08 -4.32 17.50
C ALA A 88 1.06 -2.88 16.95
N LEU A 89 2.22 -2.22 16.95
CA LEU A 89 2.39 -0.87 16.41
C LEU A 89 2.04 -0.81 14.91
N TYR A 90 2.42 -1.82 14.14
CA TYR A 90 2.01 -1.92 12.74
C TYR A 90 0.49 -1.89 12.60
N PHE A 91 -0.24 -2.73 13.33
CA PHE A 91 -1.70 -2.79 13.21
C PHE A 91 -2.39 -1.54 13.74
N VAL A 92 -1.96 -0.97 14.84
CA VAL A 92 -2.59 0.22 15.45
C VAL A 92 -2.27 1.50 14.65
N VAL A 93 -1.10 1.61 14.05
CA VAL A 93 -0.67 2.83 13.35
C VAL A 93 -0.84 2.70 11.85
N MET A 94 -0.30 1.63 11.23
CA MET A 94 -0.24 1.56 9.77
C MET A 94 -1.59 1.25 9.13
N VAL A 95 -2.43 0.44 9.78
CA VAL A 95 -3.76 0.11 9.25
C VAL A 95 -4.66 1.35 9.16
N PRO A 96 -4.76 2.23 10.19
CA PRO A 96 -5.47 3.50 10.07
C PRO A 96 -4.78 4.49 9.13
N LEU A 97 -3.44 4.52 9.10
CA LEU A 97 -2.68 5.46 8.30
C LEU A 97 -2.83 5.18 6.79
N ALA A 98 -2.83 3.90 6.40
CA ALA A 98 -3.06 3.48 5.03
C ALA A 98 -4.40 3.97 4.46
N ARG A 99 -5.43 4.13 5.32
CA ARG A 99 -6.73 4.68 4.92
C ARG A 99 -6.75 6.18 4.67
N ARG A 100 -5.74 6.91 5.15
CA ARG A 100 -5.59 8.35 4.88
C ARG A 100 -4.93 8.61 3.53
N ILE A 101 -4.42 7.57 2.89
CA ILE A 101 -3.91 7.63 1.52
C ILE A 101 -5.11 7.57 0.59
N GLU A 102 -5.24 8.55 -0.27
CA GLU A 102 -6.28 8.62 -1.30
C GLU A 102 -5.72 8.09 -2.60
N LEU A 103 -6.42 7.14 -3.21
CA LEU A 103 -6.11 6.64 -4.53
C LEU A 103 -6.60 7.64 -5.59
N GLY A 104 -5.94 7.70 -6.74
CA GLY A 104 -6.41 8.55 -7.82
C GLY A 104 -5.34 9.21 -8.65
N LEU A 105 -5.75 10.28 -9.33
CA LEU A 105 -4.94 11.05 -10.26
C LEU A 105 -4.43 12.31 -9.58
N TYR A 106 -3.14 12.52 -9.73
CA TYR A 106 -2.42 13.70 -9.24
C TYR A 106 -1.83 14.44 -10.45
N ARG A 107 -1.37 15.67 -10.24
CA ARG A 107 -0.82 16.50 -11.31
C ARG A 107 0.29 15.79 -12.11
N ASP A 108 1.20 15.11 -11.40
CA ASP A 108 2.43 14.57 -11.96
C ASP A 108 2.45 13.04 -12.06
N GLY A 109 1.36 12.36 -11.66
CA GLY A 109 1.30 10.90 -11.68
C GLY A 109 0.01 10.33 -11.10
N VAL A 110 0.03 9.04 -10.84
CA VAL A 110 -1.09 8.26 -10.32
C VAL A 110 -0.70 7.61 -9.00
N TRP A 111 -1.56 7.71 -7.99
CA TRP A 111 -1.42 6.93 -6.77
C TRP A 111 -2.31 5.70 -6.84
N ALA A 112 -1.69 4.53 -6.93
CA ALA A 112 -2.35 3.25 -7.05
C ALA A 112 -2.00 2.33 -5.85
N ASP A 113 -2.36 1.06 -5.93
CA ASP A 113 -2.15 0.04 -4.88
C ASP A 113 -0.68 -0.10 -4.44
N ALA A 114 0.26 -0.07 -5.38
CA ALA A 114 1.69 -0.20 -5.12
C ALA A 114 2.39 1.14 -4.81
N GLY A 115 1.66 2.27 -4.78
CA GLY A 115 2.17 3.60 -4.47
C GLY A 115 2.07 4.60 -5.62
N PHE A 116 2.95 5.60 -5.63
CA PHE A 116 2.95 6.67 -6.63
C PHE A 116 3.72 6.28 -7.89
N LEU A 117 3.08 6.41 -9.05
CA LEU A 117 3.67 6.19 -10.36
C LEU A 117 3.62 7.49 -11.18
N PRO A 118 4.76 8.15 -11.47
CA PRO A 118 4.80 9.33 -12.34
C PRO A 118 4.32 9.02 -13.75
N TYR A 119 3.66 9.96 -14.42
CA TYR A 119 3.18 9.76 -15.80
C TYR A 119 4.29 9.37 -16.76
N GLY A 120 5.48 9.98 -16.66
CA GLY A 120 6.64 9.63 -17.50
C GLY A 120 7.17 8.21 -17.31
N ALA A 121 6.84 7.55 -16.18
CA ALA A 121 7.23 6.17 -15.90
C ALA A 121 6.20 5.13 -16.37
N ILE A 122 5.07 5.55 -16.93
CA ILE A 122 4.04 4.65 -17.45
C ILE A 122 4.42 4.26 -18.89
N ALA A 123 4.54 2.96 -19.15
CA ALA A 123 4.74 2.42 -20.49
C ALA A 123 3.42 2.11 -21.18
N ARG A 124 2.48 1.51 -20.44
CA ARG A 124 1.17 1.11 -20.96
C ARG A 124 0.10 1.29 -19.89
N MET A 125 -1.12 1.54 -20.34
CA MET A 125 -2.29 1.53 -19.47
C MET A 125 -3.48 0.87 -20.17
N ALA A 126 -4.33 0.22 -19.37
CA ALA A 126 -5.56 -0.40 -19.85
C ALA A 126 -6.64 -0.35 -18.77
N PHE A 127 -7.89 -0.13 -19.17
CA PHE A 127 -9.02 -0.37 -18.29
C PHE A 127 -9.43 -1.84 -18.39
N ARG A 128 -9.57 -2.48 -17.24
CA ARG A 128 -10.16 -3.80 -17.11
C ARG A 128 -11.54 -3.63 -16.52
N GLU A 129 -12.55 -3.91 -17.32
CA GLU A 129 -13.94 -3.90 -16.90
C GLU A 129 -14.33 -5.29 -16.40
N GLY A 130 -14.98 -5.35 -15.24
CA GLY A 130 -15.45 -6.56 -14.59
C GLY A 130 -16.49 -6.17 -13.54
N GLN A 131 -16.50 -6.87 -12.39
CA GLN A 131 -17.30 -6.44 -11.24
C GLN A 131 -16.88 -5.05 -10.73
N GLU A 132 -15.62 -4.73 -10.89
CA GLU A 132 -15.04 -3.41 -10.61
C GLU A 132 -14.23 -2.95 -11.83
N ILE A 133 -14.24 -1.65 -12.06
CA ILE A 133 -13.42 -1.03 -13.10
C ILE A 133 -12.03 -0.80 -12.50
N VAL A 134 -11.01 -1.42 -13.08
CA VAL A 134 -9.63 -1.29 -12.63
C VAL A 134 -8.76 -0.73 -13.74
N LEU A 135 -8.13 0.41 -13.48
CA LEU A 135 -7.07 0.93 -14.33
C LEU A 135 -5.77 0.21 -14.00
N VAL A 136 -5.24 -0.52 -14.97
CA VAL A 136 -3.96 -1.23 -14.89
C VAL A 136 -2.89 -0.37 -15.54
N LEU A 137 -1.84 -0.04 -14.79
CA LEU A 137 -0.73 0.78 -15.22
C LEU A 137 0.53 -0.09 -15.23
N VAL A 138 1.17 -0.21 -16.38
CA VAL A 138 2.42 -0.95 -16.54
C VAL A 138 3.58 0.05 -16.53
N PRO A 139 4.48 -0.03 -15.54
CA PRO A 139 5.63 0.87 -15.49
C PRO A 139 6.67 0.49 -16.54
N ARG A 140 7.46 1.49 -16.97
CA ARG A 140 8.65 1.26 -17.79
C ARG A 140 9.68 0.46 -16.99
N GLY A 141 10.35 -0.49 -17.63
CA GLY A 141 11.35 -1.32 -16.96
C GLY A 141 10.83 -2.65 -16.39
N GLY A 142 9.58 -3.06 -16.71
CA GLY A 142 9.11 -4.43 -16.46
C GLY A 142 8.77 -4.76 -14.99
N ALA A 143 8.56 -3.74 -14.15
CA ALA A 143 8.09 -3.93 -12.78
C ALA A 143 6.63 -4.43 -12.74
N THR A 144 6.20 -4.88 -11.57
CA THR A 144 4.81 -5.34 -11.35
C THR A 144 3.80 -4.25 -11.73
N PRO A 145 2.73 -4.58 -12.48
CA PRO A 145 1.70 -3.62 -12.83
C PRO A 145 1.00 -3.04 -11.60
N PHE A 146 0.75 -1.73 -11.63
CA PHE A 146 -0.03 -1.02 -10.63
C PHE A 146 -1.52 -1.15 -10.96
N ARG A 147 -2.34 -1.29 -9.95
CA ARG A 147 -3.79 -1.41 -10.09
C ARG A 147 -4.47 -0.27 -9.34
N LEU A 148 -5.31 0.46 -10.05
CA LEU A 148 -6.10 1.53 -9.50
C LEU A 148 -7.58 1.18 -9.67
N PRO A 149 -8.28 0.73 -8.61
CA PRO A 149 -9.73 0.58 -8.65
C PRO A 149 -10.38 1.95 -8.88
N VAL A 150 -11.21 2.07 -9.90
CA VAL A 150 -11.89 3.31 -10.27
C VAL A 150 -13.37 3.17 -9.96
N PRO A 151 -13.95 4.01 -9.08
CA PRO A 151 -15.40 4.01 -8.87
C PRO A 151 -16.14 4.29 -10.18
N ALA A 152 -17.25 3.60 -10.42
CA ALA A 152 -18.02 3.75 -11.65
C ALA A 152 -18.45 5.21 -11.90
N ALA A 153 -18.76 5.96 -10.83
CA ALA A 153 -19.10 7.37 -10.91
C ALA A 153 -17.95 8.26 -11.44
N GLU A 154 -16.71 7.85 -11.18
CA GLU A 154 -15.51 8.61 -11.54
C GLU A 154 -14.91 8.19 -12.89
N TYR A 155 -15.35 7.04 -13.43
CA TYR A 155 -14.77 6.45 -14.65
C TYR A 155 -14.70 7.41 -15.84
N GLY A 156 -15.81 8.10 -16.13
CA GLY A 156 -15.86 9.03 -17.27
C GLY A 156 -14.92 10.23 -17.11
N ALA A 157 -14.74 10.73 -15.88
CA ALA A 157 -13.84 11.83 -15.60
C ALA A 157 -12.36 11.39 -15.67
N VAL A 158 -12.05 10.22 -15.09
CA VAL A 158 -10.72 9.60 -15.16
C VAL A 158 -10.30 9.35 -16.59
N ARG A 159 -11.21 8.78 -17.41
CA ARG A 159 -10.95 8.50 -18.82
C ARG A 159 -10.64 9.78 -19.60
N ARG A 160 -11.47 10.83 -19.46
CA ARG A 160 -11.23 12.13 -20.10
C ARG A 160 -9.90 12.74 -19.69
N PHE A 161 -9.61 12.77 -18.41
CA PHE A 161 -8.35 13.31 -17.90
C PHE A 161 -7.13 12.58 -18.47
N LEU A 162 -7.15 11.24 -18.55
CA LEU A 162 -6.06 10.45 -19.10
C LEU A 162 -5.94 10.67 -20.62
N GLN A 163 -7.05 10.81 -21.35
CA GLN A 163 -7.05 11.15 -22.77
C GLN A 163 -6.39 12.51 -23.02
N ASP A 164 -6.71 13.52 -22.20
CA ASP A 164 -6.08 14.84 -22.30
C ASP A 164 -4.57 14.75 -22.03
N LYS A 165 -4.14 13.96 -21.02
CA LYS A 165 -2.72 13.74 -20.72
C LYS A 165 -1.96 13.05 -21.87
N VAL A 166 -2.60 12.14 -22.55
CA VAL A 166 -2.05 11.52 -23.78
C VAL A 166 -1.94 12.54 -24.91
N ARG A 167 -2.99 13.36 -25.10
CA ARG A 167 -3.02 14.38 -26.13
C ARG A 167 -1.96 15.47 -25.94
N THR A 168 -1.69 15.85 -24.69
CA THR A 168 -0.63 16.82 -24.34
C THR A 168 0.77 16.23 -24.33
N ARG A 169 0.93 14.93 -24.66
CA ARG A 169 2.19 14.19 -24.62
C ARG A 169 2.86 14.10 -23.25
N ASP A 170 2.15 14.41 -22.18
CA ASP A 170 2.61 14.18 -20.80
C ASP A 170 2.72 12.68 -20.50
N LEU A 171 1.87 11.87 -21.17
CA LEU A 171 1.90 10.42 -21.20
C LEU A 171 2.45 9.97 -22.57
N ASN A 172 3.72 9.63 -22.62
CA ASN A 172 4.34 9.07 -23.82
C ASN A 172 4.25 7.54 -23.73
N MET A 173 3.29 6.94 -24.43
CA MET A 173 3.03 5.50 -24.36
C MET A 173 3.64 4.75 -25.53
N ASP A 174 4.31 3.63 -25.23
CA ASP A 174 4.99 2.79 -26.22
C ASP A 174 4.03 1.73 -26.84
N GLY A 175 2.77 2.07 -27.10
CA GLY A 175 1.83 1.14 -27.71
C GLY A 175 0.37 1.58 -27.66
N ALA A 176 -0.47 0.87 -28.44
CA ALA A 176 -1.90 1.11 -28.53
C ALA A 176 -2.58 1.12 -27.15
N ILE A 177 -3.39 2.14 -26.90
CA ILE A 177 -4.20 2.28 -25.71
C ILE A 177 -5.40 1.35 -25.87
N LEU A 178 -5.30 0.14 -25.33
CA LEU A 178 -6.46 -0.76 -25.28
C LEU A 178 -7.55 -0.14 -24.38
N GLY A 179 -8.66 0.27 -25.00
CA GLY A 179 -9.84 0.75 -24.30
C GLY A 179 -10.03 2.26 -24.21
N LEU A 180 -9.19 3.09 -24.82
CA LEU A 180 -9.42 4.55 -24.91
C LEU A 180 -9.95 4.99 -26.30
N GLU A 181 -10.08 4.05 -27.22
CA GLU A 181 -10.68 4.31 -28.53
C GLU A 181 -12.21 4.21 -28.42
N GLY A 182 -12.87 5.34 -28.58
CA GLY A 182 -14.33 5.46 -28.59
C GLY A 182 -14.79 6.90 -28.55
#